data_42a9d6538771506f56a820e31ef1ecea
#
_entry.id   42a9d6538771506f56a820e31ef1ecea
#
_cell.length_a   1.000
_cell.length_b   1.000
_cell.length_c   1.000
_cell.angle_alpha   90.00
_cell.angle_beta   90.00
_cell.angle_gamma   90.00
#
_symmetry.space_group_name_H-M   'P 1'
#
loop_
_entity.id
_entity.type
_entity.pdbx_description
1 polymer ?
#
loop_
_entity_poly.entity_id
_entity_poly.type
_entity_poly.pdbx_seq_one_letter_code
_entity_poly.pdbx_strand_id
1 'polypeptide(L)'
;MISKDLQDKLIGLAKEAQEKAYVPYSKFPVGAALITEDEDIYTGCNIENISFGLSNCGERTAIFKMLSEKGPKGRIKAIAVTTKADILCSPCGACRQVIQEFSSPETVVIYKGKEGYVAIPMSQLLPGAFTEIMAIG
;
A
#
# COMPACT_ATOMS: atom_id res chain seq x y z
N MET A 1 8.51 12.73 -7.83
CA MET A 1 9.07 11.46 -8.35
C MET A 1 10.10 10.93 -7.38
N ILE A 2 10.10 9.64 -7.12
CA ILE A 2 11.08 9.03 -6.22
C ILE A 2 12.21 8.39 -7.02
N SER A 3 13.37 8.23 -6.38
CA SER A 3 14.54 7.64 -7.03
C SER A 3 14.36 6.13 -7.22
N LYS A 4 15.11 5.56 -8.14
CA LYS A 4 15.16 4.12 -8.37
C LYS A 4 15.64 3.39 -7.12
N ASP A 5 16.62 3.96 -6.42
CA ASP A 5 17.16 3.37 -5.18
C ASP A 5 16.08 3.26 -4.09
N LEU A 6 15.26 4.30 -3.94
CA LEU A 6 14.16 4.27 -2.97
C LEU A 6 13.10 3.26 -3.38
N GLN A 7 12.77 3.18 -4.69
CA GLN A 7 11.85 2.17 -5.17
C GLN A 7 12.34 0.77 -4.83
N ASP A 8 13.61 0.48 -5.11
CA ASP A 8 14.19 -0.84 -4.84
C ASP A 8 14.22 -1.15 -3.35
N LYS A 9 14.50 -0.16 -2.53
CA LYS A 9 14.47 -0.31 -1.07
C LYS A 9 13.08 -0.68 -0.57
N LEU A 10 12.06 0.03 -1.03
CA LEU A 10 10.68 -0.25 -0.62
C LEU A 10 10.22 -1.62 -1.10
N ILE A 11 10.58 -2.01 -2.33
CA ILE A 11 10.27 -3.33 -2.87
C ILE A 11 10.91 -4.41 -1.98
N GLY A 12 12.17 -4.24 -1.61
CA GLY A 12 12.87 -5.18 -0.75
C GLY A 12 12.21 -5.34 0.62
N LEU A 13 11.82 -4.22 1.23
CA LEU A 13 11.15 -4.23 2.52
C LEU A 13 9.75 -4.84 2.44
N ALA A 14 9.04 -4.60 1.34
CA ALA A 14 7.74 -5.22 1.12
C ALA A 14 7.89 -6.75 1.01
N LYS A 15 8.92 -7.23 0.32
CA LYS A 15 9.19 -8.67 0.21
C LYS A 15 9.51 -9.30 1.56
N GLU A 16 10.24 -8.61 2.42
CA GLU A 16 10.50 -9.08 3.78
C GLU A 16 9.21 -9.18 4.58
N ALA A 17 8.36 -8.17 4.52
CA ALA A 17 7.08 -8.18 5.23
C ALA A 17 6.16 -9.29 4.72
N GLN A 18 6.18 -9.56 3.42
CA GLN A 18 5.41 -10.60 2.77
C GLN A 18 5.63 -11.99 3.41
N GLU A 19 6.83 -12.26 3.89
CA GLU A 19 7.15 -13.55 4.50
C GLU A 19 6.40 -13.79 5.80
N LYS A 20 5.87 -12.74 6.42
CA LYS A 20 5.11 -12.82 7.67
C LYS A 20 3.61 -12.86 7.45
N ALA A 21 3.15 -12.91 6.20
CA ALA A 21 1.72 -12.92 5.89
C ALA A 21 1.02 -14.15 6.47
N TYR A 22 -0.17 -13.92 7.01
CA TYR A 22 -1.00 -15.00 7.52
C TYR A 22 -2.08 -15.31 6.48
N VAL A 23 -1.82 -16.32 5.64
CA VAL A 23 -2.67 -16.61 4.47
C VAL A 23 -3.04 -18.09 4.37
N PRO A 24 -3.64 -18.68 5.43
CA PRO A 24 -3.97 -20.11 5.42
C PRO A 24 -5.04 -20.48 4.41
N TYR A 25 -5.85 -19.53 3.97
CA TYR A 25 -6.98 -19.76 3.07
C TYR A 25 -6.59 -19.54 1.62
N SER A 26 -6.10 -18.36 1.26
CA SER A 26 -5.78 -18.04 -0.13
C SER A 26 -4.42 -18.57 -0.58
N LYS A 27 -3.48 -18.76 0.34
CA LYS A 27 -2.08 -19.07 0.03
C LYS A 27 -1.41 -17.98 -0.81
N PHE A 28 -1.94 -16.77 -0.77
CA PHE A 28 -1.47 -15.65 -1.58
C PHE A 28 -0.89 -14.55 -0.68
N PRO A 29 0.40 -14.64 -0.32
CA PRO A 29 1.02 -13.67 0.57
C PRO A 29 1.30 -12.35 -0.14
N VAL A 30 0.99 -11.25 0.52
CA VAL A 30 1.26 -9.90 0.02
C VAL A 30 2.02 -9.12 1.09
N GLY A 31 3.03 -8.41 0.66
CA GLY A 31 3.76 -7.49 1.52
C GLY A 31 3.64 -6.07 1.01
N ALA A 32 3.75 -5.12 1.91
CA ALA A 32 3.73 -3.71 1.57
C ALA A 32 4.76 -2.96 2.41
N ALA A 33 5.34 -1.92 1.82
CA ALA A 33 6.23 -1.02 2.53
C ALA A 33 5.95 0.39 2.04
N LEU A 34 5.75 1.31 2.97
CA LEU A 34 5.53 2.71 2.61
C LEU A 34 6.57 3.60 3.28
N ILE A 35 6.82 4.74 2.66
CA ILE A 35 7.62 5.80 3.26
C ILE A 35 6.73 7.05 3.36
N THR A 36 6.81 7.73 4.50
CA THR A 36 6.04 8.94 4.74
C THR A 36 6.76 10.16 4.16
N GLU A 37 6.06 11.28 4.10
CA GLU A 37 6.66 12.53 3.62
C GLU A 37 7.81 13.01 4.49
N ASP A 38 7.81 12.64 5.77
CA ASP A 38 8.93 12.94 6.69
C ASP A 38 9.89 11.76 6.86
N GLU A 39 9.92 10.86 5.86
CA GLU A 39 10.97 9.83 5.69
C GLU A 39 10.92 8.65 6.66
N ASP A 40 9.79 8.40 7.34
CA ASP A 40 9.61 7.21 8.15
C ASP A 40 9.04 6.06 7.32
N ILE A 41 9.46 4.84 7.62
CA ILE A 41 9.06 3.64 6.87
C ILE A 41 8.19 2.74 7.74
N TYR A 42 7.10 2.25 7.16
CA TYR A 42 6.19 1.28 7.79
C TYR A 42 5.93 0.15 6.83
N THR A 43 5.91 -1.07 7.36
CA THR A 43 5.68 -2.27 6.55
C THR A 43 4.45 -3.03 7.06
N GLY A 44 3.89 -3.86 6.21
CA GLY A 44 2.76 -4.69 6.57
C GLY A 44 2.61 -5.86 5.63
N CYS A 45 1.79 -6.81 6.03
CA CYS A 45 1.47 -7.99 5.23
C CYS A 45 -0.03 -8.27 5.36
N ASN A 46 -0.57 -9.09 4.46
CA ASN A 46 -1.97 -9.44 4.55
C ASN A 46 -2.19 -10.48 5.65
N ILE A 47 -3.32 -10.34 6.34
CA ILE A 47 -3.70 -11.16 7.47
C ILE A 47 -5.14 -11.59 7.24
N GLU A 48 -5.33 -12.89 7.02
CA GLU A 48 -6.63 -13.46 6.71
C GLU A 48 -7.36 -13.90 7.97
N ASN A 49 -8.65 -14.09 7.82
CA ASN A 49 -9.51 -14.58 8.88
C ASN A 49 -10.50 -15.55 8.26
N ILE A 50 -10.94 -16.56 9.02
CA ILE A 50 -11.97 -17.49 8.55
C ILE A 50 -13.25 -16.74 8.20
N SER A 51 -13.52 -15.64 8.86
CA SER A 51 -14.55 -14.70 8.45
C SER A 51 -13.91 -13.75 7.43
N PHE A 52 -14.05 -14.05 6.16
CA PHE A 52 -13.31 -13.38 5.08
C PHE A 52 -13.45 -11.87 5.09
N GLY A 53 -14.59 -11.35 5.50
CA GLY A 53 -14.79 -9.90 5.61
C GLY A 53 -13.90 -9.21 6.63
N LEU A 54 -13.28 -9.96 7.54
CA LEU A 54 -12.37 -9.41 8.55
C LEU A 54 -10.91 -9.51 8.13
N SER A 55 -10.63 -10.09 6.96
CA SER A 55 -9.27 -10.14 6.41
C SER A 55 -8.78 -8.74 6.06
N ASN A 56 -7.48 -8.50 6.19
CA ASN A 56 -6.90 -7.19 5.90
C ASN A 56 -5.75 -7.32 4.91
N CYS A 57 -5.70 -6.40 3.93
CA CYS A 57 -4.66 -6.38 2.92
C CYS A 57 -3.34 -5.83 3.49
N GLY A 58 -2.22 -6.23 2.89
CA GLY A 58 -0.91 -5.78 3.33
C GLY A 58 -0.75 -4.27 3.32
N GLU A 59 -1.28 -3.61 2.29
CA GLU A 59 -1.23 -2.16 2.17
C GLU A 59 -1.91 -1.48 3.35
N ARG A 60 -3.10 -1.97 3.72
CA ARG A 60 -3.86 -1.39 4.83
C ARG A 60 -3.19 -1.65 6.17
N THR A 61 -2.56 -2.81 6.33
CA THR A 61 -1.80 -3.10 7.54
C THR A 61 -0.68 -2.08 7.74
N ALA A 62 0.08 -1.78 6.68
CA ALA A 62 1.14 -0.79 6.73
C ALA A 62 0.60 0.62 7.01
N ILE A 63 -0.50 0.99 6.37
CA ILE A 63 -1.11 2.32 6.52
C ILE A 63 -1.67 2.50 7.93
N PHE A 64 -2.36 1.51 8.46
CA PHE A 64 -2.94 1.59 9.81
C PHE A 64 -1.84 1.66 10.87
N LYS A 65 -0.73 0.96 10.65
CA LYS A 65 0.44 1.06 11.51
C LYS A 65 1.02 2.48 11.50
N MET A 66 1.16 3.07 10.31
CA MET A 66 1.61 4.45 10.16
C MET A 66 0.74 5.41 10.96
N LEU A 67 -0.57 5.33 10.77
CA LEU A 67 -1.51 6.21 11.47
C LEU A 67 -1.51 5.97 12.97
N SER A 68 -1.41 4.72 13.39
CA SER A 68 -1.38 4.34 14.78
C SER A 68 -0.15 4.92 15.50
N GLU A 69 0.96 5.04 14.80
CA GLU A 69 2.21 5.56 15.38
C GLU A 69 2.40 7.06 15.16
N LYS A 70 2.06 7.58 13.99
CA LYS A 70 2.27 9.01 13.67
C LYS A 70 1.05 9.89 13.97
N GLY A 71 -0.11 9.29 14.08
CA GLY A 71 -1.34 10.05 14.28
C GLY A 71 -1.96 10.54 12.97
N PRO A 72 -3.01 11.36 13.04
CA PRO A 72 -3.84 11.71 11.88
C PRO A 72 -3.15 12.55 10.80
N LYS A 73 -1.96 13.05 11.05
CA LYS A 73 -1.22 13.86 10.08
C LYS A 73 -0.28 13.04 9.20
N GLY A 74 -0.19 11.72 9.43
CA GLY A 74 0.65 10.85 8.61
C GLY A 74 0.25 10.90 7.15
N ARG A 75 1.22 11.05 6.24
CA ARG A 75 0.97 11.10 4.79
C ARG A 75 2.00 10.28 4.06
N ILE A 76 1.55 9.61 3.01
CA ILE A 76 2.35 8.67 2.24
C ILE A 76 3.06 9.39 1.11
N LYS A 77 4.38 9.23 1.03
CA LYS A 77 5.19 9.68 -0.11
C LYS A 77 5.18 8.62 -1.20
N ALA A 78 5.37 7.35 -0.83
CA ALA A 78 5.35 6.23 -1.75
C ALA A 78 5.00 4.94 -1.01
N ILE A 79 4.37 4.01 -1.70
CA ILE A 79 4.06 2.68 -1.15
C ILE A 79 4.33 1.62 -2.20
N ALA A 80 5.02 0.55 -1.81
CA ALA A 80 5.30 -0.60 -2.66
C ALA A 80 4.51 -1.82 -2.18
N VAL A 81 4.02 -2.60 -3.14
CA VAL A 81 3.24 -3.83 -2.89
C VAL A 81 3.91 -4.97 -3.62
N THR A 82 4.11 -6.10 -2.94
CA THR A 82 4.76 -7.28 -3.51
C THR A 82 3.97 -8.56 -3.20
N THR A 83 4.19 -9.58 -4.02
CA THR A 83 3.74 -10.95 -3.77
C THR A 83 4.82 -11.92 -4.24
N LYS A 84 4.72 -13.19 -3.85
CA LYS A 84 5.78 -14.18 -4.10
C LYS A 84 5.92 -14.62 -5.54
N ALA A 85 4.88 -14.49 -6.34
CA ALA A 85 4.89 -14.92 -7.72
C ALA A 85 5.17 -13.76 -8.66
N ASP A 86 5.57 -14.08 -9.88
CA ASP A 86 5.84 -13.10 -10.92
C ASP A 86 4.53 -12.68 -11.59
N ILE A 87 3.57 -12.28 -10.79
CA ILE A 87 2.22 -11.95 -11.23
C ILE A 87 1.89 -10.49 -10.93
N LEU A 88 0.91 -9.99 -11.67
CA LEU A 88 0.38 -8.65 -11.45
C LEU A 88 -0.16 -8.55 -10.03
N CYS A 89 0.24 -7.53 -9.32
CA CYS A 89 -0.19 -7.32 -7.94
C CYS A 89 -0.45 -5.84 -7.67
N SER A 90 -1.37 -5.25 -8.43
CA SER A 90 -1.80 -3.88 -8.13
C SER A 90 -2.72 -3.88 -6.91
N PRO A 91 -2.76 -2.79 -6.14
CA PRO A 91 -3.65 -2.72 -4.99
C PRO A 91 -5.11 -2.80 -5.40
N CYS A 92 -5.92 -3.52 -4.62
CA CYS A 92 -7.36 -3.63 -4.88
C CYS A 92 -8.06 -2.28 -4.70
N GLY A 93 -9.32 -2.21 -5.14
CA GLY A 93 -10.08 -0.95 -5.04
C GLY A 93 -10.20 -0.41 -3.63
N ALA A 94 -10.43 -1.27 -2.64
CA ALA A 94 -10.50 -0.87 -1.24
C ALA A 94 -9.17 -0.27 -0.77
N CYS A 95 -8.04 -0.91 -1.12
CA CYS A 95 -6.73 -0.39 -0.77
C CYS A 95 -6.45 0.93 -1.47
N ARG A 96 -6.88 1.08 -2.73
CA ARG A 96 -6.72 2.34 -3.46
C ARG A 96 -7.44 3.48 -2.75
N GLN A 97 -8.64 3.24 -2.26
CA GLN A 97 -9.39 4.26 -1.51
C GLN A 97 -8.68 4.62 -0.20
N VAL A 98 -8.15 3.62 0.52
CA VAL A 98 -7.42 3.87 1.77
C VAL A 98 -6.11 4.63 1.49
N ILE A 99 -5.36 4.23 0.46
CA ILE A 99 -4.13 4.94 0.08
C ILE A 99 -4.47 6.40 -0.29
N GLN A 100 -5.55 6.59 -1.05
CA GLN A 100 -5.98 7.93 -1.50
C GLN A 100 -6.21 8.87 -0.32
N GLU A 101 -6.80 8.38 0.75
CA GLU A 101 -7.12 9.20 1.93
C GLU A 101 -5.86 9.85 2.53
N PHE A 102 -4.73 9.15 2.49
CA PHE A 102 -3.48 9.58 3.12
C PHE A 102 -2.40 9.95 2.10
N SER A 103 -2.82 10.22 0.87
CA SER A 103 -1.91 10.60 -0.22
C SER A 103 -1.85 12.10 -0.40
N SER A 104 -0.75 12.55 -1.02
CA SER A 104 -0.63 13.90 -1.60
C SER A 104 -0.63 13.74 -3.12
N PRO A 105 -0.68 14.86 -3.88
CA PRO A 105 -0.62 14.77 -5.35
C PRO A 105 0.62 14.07 -5.89
N GLU A 106 1.72 14.06 -5.13
CA GLU A 106 2.97 13.43 -5.56
C GLU A 106 3.11 11.97 -5.12
N THR A 107 2.13 11.41 -4.39
CA THR A 107 2.23 10.04 -3.90
C THR A 107 2.30 9.03 -5.04
N VAL A 108 3.24 8.11 -4.96
CA VAL A 108 3.48 7.07 -5.97
C VAL A 108 3.17 5.70 -5.40
N VAL A 109 2.54 4.85 -6.22
CA VAL A 109 2.29 3.44 -5.86
C VAL A 109 3.15 2.57 -6.75
N ILE A 110 3.92 1.68 -6.13
CA ILE A 110 4.86 0.79 -6.81
C ILE A 110 4.32 -0.63 -6.73
N TYR A 111 4.17 -1.28 -7.87
CA TYR A 111 3.69 -2.67 -7.91
C TYR A 111 4.17 -3.37 -9.16
N LYS A 112 4.05 -4.69 -9.18
CA LYS A 112 4.47 -5.51 -10.32
C LYS A 112 3.44 -5.39 -11.44
N GLY A 113 3.86 -4.83 -12.57
CA GLY A 113 3.08 -4.79 -13.79
C GLY A 113 3.44 -5.96 -14.70
N LYS A 114 2.95 -5.92 -15.94
CA LYS A 114 3.19 -7.01 -16.91
C LYS A 114 4.67 -7.17 -17.26
N GLU A 115 5.41 -6.07 -17.34
CA GLU A 115 6.80 -6.06 -17.81
C GLU A 115 7.79 -5.70 -16.70
N GLY A 116 7.37 -5.74 -15.44
CA GLY A 116 8.22 -5.40 -14.32
C GLY A 116 7.52 -4.44 -13.37
N TYR A 117 8.26 -3.98 -12.38
CA TYR A 117 7.70 -3.03 -11.42
C TYR A 117 7.46 -1.69 -12.07
N VAL A 118 6.32 -1.09 -11.75
CA VAL A 118 5.94 0.24 -12.21
C VAL A 118 5.71 1.15 -11.01
N ALA A 119 5.89 2.44 -11.20
CA ALA A 119 5.63 3.47 -10.19
C ALA A 119 4.60 4.42 -10.78
N ILE A 120 3.39 4.37 -10.27
CA ILE A 120 2.23 5.07 -10.84
C ILE A 120 1.72 6.10 -9.83
N PRO A 121 1.48 7.36 -10.26
CA PRO A 121 0.87 8.34 -9.35
C PRO A 121 -0.50 7.86 -8.87
N MET A 122 -0.80 8.09 -7.60
CA MET A 122 -2.08 7.67 -7.02
C MET A 122 -3.27 8.25 -7.80
N SER A 123 -3.13 9.45 -8.32
CA SER A 123 -4.18 10.09 -9.12
C SER A 123 -4.58 9.30 -10.36
N GLN A 124 -3.67 8.48 -10.90
CA GLN A 124 -3.97 7.62 -12.05
C GLN A 124 -4.59 6.28 -11.66
N LEU A 125 -4.42 5.86 -10.41
CA LEU A 125 -4.96 4.60 -9.93
C LEU A 125 -6.40 4.69 -9.44
N LEU A 126 -6.85 5.89 -9.09
CA LEU A 126 -8.22 6.10 -8.64
C LEU A 126 -8.74 7.43 -9.18
N PRO A 127 -8.98 7.53 -10.50
CA PRO A 127 -9.54 8.75 -11.09
C PRO A 127 -10.93 9.01 -10.53
N GLY A 128 -11.26 10.28 -10.29
CA GLY A 128 -12.57 10.64 -9.75
C GLY A 128 -12.80 10.11 -8.34
N ALA A 129 -11.73 10.00 -7.55
CA ALA A 129 -11.79 9.43 -6.21
C ALA A 129 -12.72 10.22 -5.29
N PHE A 130 -13.30 9.50 -4.33
CA PHE A 130 -14.07 10.12 -3.26
C PHE A 130 -13.09 10.76 -2.28
N THR A 131 -13.00 12.09 -2.29
CA THR A 131 -11.99 12.81 -1.49
C THR A 131 -12.57 13.77 -0.48
N GLU A 132 -13.83 14.18 -0.64
CA GLU A 132 -14.43 15.19 0.23
C GLU A 132 -15.87 14.85 0.55
N ILE A 133 -16.26 15.18 1.78
CA ILE A 133 -17.66 15.20 2.16
C ILE A 133 -18.04 16.66 2.26
N MET A 134 -19.04 17.07 1.50
CA MET A 134 -19.53 18.43 1.59
C MET A 134 -20.24 18.64 2.92
N ALA A 135 -19.80 19.63 3.66
CA ALA A 135 -20.51 20.03 4.89
C ALA A 135 -21.87 20.58 4.50
N ILE A 136 -22.90 19.99 5.06
CA ILE A 136 -24.27 20.49 4.93
C ILE A 136 -24.53 21.38 6.13
N GLY A 137 -24.65 22.65 5.88
CA GLY A 137 -24.94 23.48 7.02
C GLY A 137 -24.90 24.92 6.75
#